data_d881d4d61bb1d25400c6b3192d027aa0
#
_entry.id   d881d4d61bb1d25400c6b3192d027aa0
#
_cell.length_a   1.000
_cell.length_b   1.000
_cell.length_c   1.000
_cell.angle_alpha   90.00
_cell.angle_beta   90.00
_cell.angle_gamma   90.00
#
_symmetry.space_group_name_H-M   'P 1'
#
loop_
_entity.id
_entity.type
_entity.pdbx_description
1 polymer ?
#
loop_
_entity_poly.entity_id
_entity_poly.type
_entity_poly.pdbx_seq_one_letter_code
_entity_poly.pdbx_strand_id
1 'polypeptide(L)'
;MKVAIYGQTYQDNAIEFLIQLLDELQKEAATVFIEADFYRLYLDSGADGEYPTFTPTAGLDDSFDMFVSFGGDGTILRATTFVKDLGIPIVGVN
;
A
#
# COMPACT_ATOMS: atom_id res chain seq x y z
N MET A 1 -0.09 -14.84 1.45
CA MET A 1 -0.85 -13.61 1.71
C MET A 1 -0.52 -12.60 0.62
N LYS A 2 -1.52 -11.90 0.14
CA LYS A 2 -1.38 -10.90 -0.90
C LYS A 2 -1.88 -9.56 -0.37
N VAL A 3 -1.01 -8.54 -0.35
CA VAL A 3 -1.23 -7.27 0.34
C VAL A 3 -1.08 -6.11 -0.62
N ALA A 4 -2.02 -5.18 -0.60
CA ALA A 4 -1.94 -3.92 -1.33
C ALA A 4 -1.61 -2.80 -0.34
N ILE A 5 -0.72 -1.89 -0.72
CA ILE A 5 -0.28 -0.79 0.15
C ILE A 5 -0.48 0.55 -0.55
N TYR A 6 -1.08 1.49 0.16
CA TYR A 6 -1.32 2.84 -0.30
C TYR A 6 -0.99 3.83 0.79
N GLY A 7 -0.42 4.97 0.44
CA GLY A 7 -0.16 6.05 1.39
C GLY A 7 -0.18 7.39 0.71
N GLN A 8 -0.32 8.44 1.50
CA GLN A 8 -0.28 9.81 1.01
C GLN A 8 1.07 10.45 1.27
N THR A 9 1.41 11.37 0.39
CA THR A 9 2.77 11.85 0.13
C THR A 9 3.31 12.84 1.16
N TYR A 10 2.46 13.42 1.97
CA TYR A 10 2.85 14.50 2.87
C TYR A 10 3.00 14.07 4.33
N GLN A 11 3.05 12.78 4.57
CA GLN A 11 3.33 12.26 5.90
C GLN A 11 4.83 12.00 5.99
N ASP A 12 5.50 12.76 6.84
CA ASP A 12 6.96 12.76 6.92
C ASP A 12 7.57 11.38 7.21
N ASN A 13 6.81 10.52 7.90
CA ASN A 13 7.30 9.21 8.31
C ASN A 13 6.76 8.06 7.47
N ALA A 14 5.95 8.35 6.43
CA ALA A 14 5.27 7.30 5.68
C ALA A 14 6.25 6.32 5.03
N ILE A 15 7.33 6.83 4.45
CA ILE A 15 8.31 5.98 3.77
C ILE A 15 9.07 5.11 4.76
N GLU A 16 9.42 5.63 5.93
CA GLU A 16 10.08 4.83 6.97
C GLU A 16 9.19 3.69 7.44
N PHE A 17 7.91 3.96 7.67
CA PHE A 17 6.95 2.92 8.05
C PHE A 17 6.75 1.92 6.91
N LEU A 18 6.72 2.40 5.66
CA LEU A 18 6.63 1.50 4.51
C LEU A 18 7.81 0.54 4.46
N ILE A 19 9.03 1.04 4.65
CA ILE A 19 10.23 0.20 4.63
C ILE A 19 10.14 -0.87 5.72
N GLN A 20 9.73 -0.50 6.93
CA GLN A 20 9.56 -1.44 8.03
C GLN A 20 8.49 -2.49 7.73
N LEU A 21 7.37 -2.07 7.16
CA LEU A 21 6.30 -2.99 6.81
C LEU A 21 6.74 -3.96 5.72
N LEU A 22 7.45 -3.47 4.70
CA LEU A 22 7.95 -4.32 3.62
C LEU A 22 8.91 -5.38 4.16
N ASP A 23 9.78 -5.01 5.10
CA ASP A 23 10.69 -5.96 5.73
C ASP A 23 9.93 -7.08 6.45
N GLU A 24 8.91 -6.72 7.22
CA GLU A 24 8.09 -7.71 7.92
C GLU A 24 7.30 -8.61 6.95
N LEU A 25 6.76 -8.02 5.89
CA LEU A 25 6.01 -8.79 4.90
C LEU A 25 6.90 -9.75 4.11
N GLN A 26 8.16 -9.37 3.86
CA GLN A 26 9.13 -10.29 3.26
C GLN A 26 9.39 -11.49 4.15
N LYS A 27 9.51 -11.29 5.45
CA LYS A 27 9.70 -12.39 6.40
C LYS A 27 8.52 -13.36 6.38
N GLU A 28 7.33 -12.86 6.09
CA GLU A 28 6.13 -13.68 5.98
C GLU A 28 5.90 -14.24 4.57
N ALA A 29 6.83 -14.01 3.66
CA ALA A 29 6.73 -14.43 2.25
C ALA A 29 5.45 -13.91 1.57
N ALA A 30 5.01 -12.71 1.93
CA ALA A 30 3.82 -12.10 1.34
C ALA A 30 4.10 -11.57 -0.06
N THR A 31 3.09 -11.61 -0.92
CA THR A 31 3.11 -10.91 -2.21
C THR A 31 2.59 -9.50 -2.00
N VAL A 32 3.38 -8.50 -2.38
CA VAL A 32 3.08 -7.10 -2.09
C VAL A 32 2.92 -6.30 -3.37
N PHE A 33 1.82 -5.55 -3.45
CA PHE A 33 1.61 -4.55 -4.49
C PHE A 33 1.57 -3.18 -3.83
N ILE A 34 2.19 -2.17 -4.45
CA ILE A 34 2.20 -0.81 -3.92
C ILE A 34 1.50 0.11 -4.92
N GLU A 35 0.67 1.03 -4.42
CA GLU A 35 0.02 2.01 -5.29
C GLU A 35 1.07 2.82 -6.05
N ALA A 36 0.82 3.10 -7.34
CA ALA A 36 1.84 3.59 -8.27
C ALA A 36 2.51 4.89 -7.81
N ASP A 37 1.74 5.87 -7.31
CA ASP A 37 2.31 7.14 -6.88
C ASP A 37 3.11 6.98 -5.57
N PHE A 38 2.62 6.15 -4.67
CA PHE A 38 3.32 5.88 -3.42
C PHE A 38 4.62 5.12 -3.68
N TYR A 39 4.62 4.20 -4.63
CA TYR A 39 5.83 3.49 -5.04
C TYR A 39 6.88 4.44 -5.61
N ARG A 40 6.45 5.43 -6.39
CA ARG A 40 7.38 6.43 -6.93
C ARG A 40 8.07 7.19 -5.80
N LEU A 41 7.33 7.58 -4.77
CA LEU A 41 7.92 8.24 -3.60
C LEU A 41 8.91 7.34 -2.86
N TYR A 42 8.58 6.05 -2.76
CA TYR A 42 9.47 5.06 -2.16
C TYR A 42 10.80 5.03 -2.93
N LEU A 43 10.76 4.99 -4.25
CA LEU A 43 11.97 5.00 -5.07
C LEU A 43 12.72 6.33 -4.96
N ASP A 44 12.01 7.44 -4.96
CA ASP A 44 12.61 8.78 -4.86
C ASP A 44 13.32 9.00 -3.51
N SER A 45 12.93 8.28 -2.48
CA SER A 45 13.58 8.35 -1.19
C SER A 45 14.95 7.64 -1.15
N GLY A 46 15.31 6.96 -2.23
CA GLY A 46 16.55 6.19 -2.31
C GLY A 46 16.41 4.73 -1.90
N ALA A 47 15.20 4.29 -1.58
CA ALA A 47 14.96 2.91 -1.19
C ALA A 47 15.01 1.99 -2.41
N ASP A 48 15.47 0.76 -2.20
CA ASP A 48 15.55 -0.28 -3.23
C ASP A 48 14.41 -1.28 -3.08
N GLY A 49 14.00 -1.83 -4.20
CA GLY A 49 13.05 -2.93 -4.21
C GLY A 49 12.11 -2.81 -5.38
N GLU A 50 11.89 -3.94 -6.07
CA GLU A 50 10.94 -3.99 -7.17
C GLU A 50 9.65 -4.62 -6.66
N TYR A 51 8.56 -3.87 -6.79
CA TYR A 51 7.23 -4.32 -6.40
C TYR A 51 6.25 -4.02 -7.52
N PRO A 52 5.33 -4.94 -7.81
CA PRO A 52 4.25 -4.62 -8.71
C PRO A 52 3.38 -3.50 -8.15
N THR A 53 2.77 -2.73 -9.03
CA THR A 53 1.97 -1.58 -8.64
C THR A 53 0.51 -1.77 -9.02
N PHE A 54 -0.35 -0.97 -8.41
CA PHE A 54 -1.74 -0.88 -8.78
C PHE A 54 -2.17 0.59 -8.86
N THR A 55 -3.28 0.83 -9.52
CA THR A 55 -3.90 2.14 -9.64
C THR A 55 -5.38 2.02 -9.26
N PRO A 56 -6.14 3.13 -9.20
CA PRO A 56 -7.58 3.03 -8.92
C PRO A 56 -8.36 2.18 -9.91
N THR A 57 -7.82 1.98 -11.12
CA THR A 57 -8.54 1.27 -12.18
C THR A 57 -7.90 -0.05 -12.60
N ALA A 58 -6.72 -0.40 -12.08
CA ALA A 58 -6.02 -1.60 -12.52
C ALA A 58 -5.12 -2.16 -11.42
N GLY A 59 -5.03 -3.46 -11.36
CA GLY A 59 -4.08 -4.17 -10.50
C GLY A 59 -4.66 -4.76 -9.23
N LEU A 60 -5.86 -4.35 -8.82
CA LEU A 60 -6.55 -4.93 -7.66
C LEU A 60 -7.65 -5.87 -8.10
N ASP A 61 -7.79 -6.98 -7.38
CA ASP A 61 -8.90 -7.91 -7.55
C ASP A 61 -9.24 -8.54 -6.19
N ASP A 62 -10.15 -9.49 -6.18
CA ASP A 62 -10.60 -10.12 -4.95
C ASP A 62 -9.63 -11.16 -4.38
N SER A 63 -8.48 -11.35 -5.02
CA SER A 63 -7.45 -12.26 -4.51
C SER A 63 -6.60 -11.64 -3.40
N PHE A 64 -6.71 -10.32 -3.19
CA PHE A 64 -5.96 -9.64 -2.13
C PHE A 64 -6.55 -9.94 -0.77
N ASP A 65 -5.67 -10.16 0.20
CA ASP A 65 -6.07 -10.48 1.58
C ASP A 65 -6.28 -9.24 2.43
N MET A 66 -5.57 -8.15 2.13
CA MET A 66 -5.77 -6.89 2.85
C MET A 66 -5.26 -5.71 2.03
N PHE A 67 -5.76 -4.53 2.36
CA PHE A 67 -5.33 -3.25 1.80
C PHE A 67 -4.87 -2.38 2.97
N VAL A 68 -3.58 -2.02 2.99
CA VAL A 68 -3.00 -1.21 4.06
C VAL A 68 -2.95 0.25 3.60
N SER A 69 -3.52 1.13 4.42
CA SER A 69 -3.60 2.56 4.13
C SER A 69 -2.80 3.34 5.17
N PHE A 70 -1.76 4.06 4.74
CA PHE A 70 -0.97 4.93 5.61
C PHE A 70 -1.47 6.36 5.54
N GLY A 71 -1.92 6.90 6.68
CA GLY A 71 -2.38 8.27 6.75
C GLY A 71 -3.57 8.43 7.67
N GLY A 72 -4.21 9.59 7.64
CA GLY A 72 -5.36 9.89 8.44
C GLY A 72 -6.67 9.43 7.83
N ASP A 73 -7.77 9.99 8.34
CA ASP A 73 -9.13 9.59 7.93
C ASP A 73 -9.38 9.78 6.43
N GLY A 74 -8.84 10.85 5.85
CA GLY A 74 -8.99 11.10 4.42
C GLY A 74 -8.33 10.05 3.57
N THR A 75 -7.23 9.46 4.05
CA THR A 75 -6.54 8.39 3.34
C THR A 75 -7.38 7.12 3.32
N ILE A 76 -8.03 6.79 4.44
CA ILE A 76 -8.93 5.65 4.51
C ILE A 76 -10.10 5.83 3.54
N LEU A 77 -10.66 7.03 3.46
CA LEU A 77 -11.74 7.32 2.51
C LEU A 77 -11.28 7.12 1.07
N ARG A 78 -10.07 7.51 0.74
CA ARG A 78 -9.52 7.26 -0.59
C ARG A 78 -9.28 5.77 -0.83
N ALA A 79 -8.87 5.03 0.20
CA ALA A 79 -8.68 3.59 0.10
C ALA A 79 -9.96 2.90 -0.37
N THR A 80 -11.13 3.36 0.06
CA THR A 80 -12.40 2.78 -0.38
C THR A 80 -12.62 2.91 -1.87
N THR A 81 -12.06 3.95 -2.50
CA THR A 81 -12.19 4.13 -3.95
C THR A 81 -11.36 3.11 -4.74
N PHE A 82 -10.29 2.60 -4.15
CA PHE A 82 -9.50 1.51 -4.75
C PHE A 82 -10.20 0.17 -4.57
N VAL A 83 -10.65 -0.11 -3.36
CA VAL A 83 -11.20 -1.42 -3.00
C VAL A 83 -12.60 -1.62 -3.57
N LYS A 84 -13.42 -0.56 -3.57
CA LYS A 84 -14.80 -0.60 -4.08
C LYS A 84 -15.59 -1.76 -3.45
N ASP A 85 -16.12 -2.65 -4.27
CA ASP A 85 -16.92 -3.79 -3.82
C ASP A 85 -16.15 -5.11 -3.86
N LEU A 86 -14.82 -5.06 -3.89
CA LEU A 86 -13.99 -6.26 -3.94
C LEU A 86 -13.96 -7.06 -2.63
N GLY A 87 -14.45 -6.47 -1.55
CA GLY A 87 -14.49 -7.16 -0.25
C GLY A 87 -13.15 -7.28 0.44
N ILE A 88 -12.15 -6.48 0.06
CA ILE A 88 -10.82 -6.52 0.66
C ILE A 88 -10.84 -5.73 1.97
N PRO A 89 -10.42 -6.31 3.11
CA PRO A 89 -10.34 -5.55 4.36
C PRO A 89 -9.33 -4.42 4.26
N ILE A 90 -9.68 -3.25 4.80
CA ILE A 90 -8.79 -2.09 4.83
C ILE A 90 -8.24 -1.93 6.24
N VAL A 91 -6.91 -1.85 6.36
CA VAL A 91 -6.21 -1.63 7.62
C VAL A 91 -5.59 -0.23 7.56
N GLY A 92 -6.03 0.65 8.45
CA GLY A 92 -5.49 2.00 8.53
C GLY A 92 -4.31 2.07 9.49
N VAL A 93 -3.26 2.78 9.08
CA VAL A 93 -2.07 3.03 9.91
C VAL A 93 -1.84 4.54 9.98
N ASN A 94 -1.81 5.07 11.17
CA ASN A 94 -1.55 6.50 11.42
C ASN A 94 -0.10 6.74 11.79
#